data_e86de73a51e10c2e204ac84ab9b75064
#
_entry.id   e86de73a51e10c2e204ac84ab9b75064
#
_cell.length_a   1.000
_cell.length_b   1.000
_cell.length_c   1.000
_cell.angle_alpha   90.00
_cell.angle_beta   90.00
_cell.angle_gamma   90.00
#
_symmetry.space_group_name_H-M   'P 1'
#
loop_
_entity.id
_entity.type
_entity.pdbx_description
1 polymer ?
#
loop_
_entity_poly.entity_id
_entity_poly.type
_entity_poly.pdbx_seq_one_letter_code
_entity_poly.pdbx_strand_id
1 'polypeptide(L)'
;MKGEYYLGLDMGSSSVGWAVTNEKYEILRAHGKTLWGVRLFDSAQTAEERRGFRTAKRRLDRRNWRIELLQKIFAEEVEKIDDGFFRRMKESRYWPEDKRDRQGKCPELPYALFADDDYTDKEYHKQFPTIYHLRKWLMETDETPDIRLIYLALHHMMKHRGHFLLNGNIEQVREFQTTFEQFLEAVRAEELGFSSEIGVERSKEIEAILKDRTLTKSAKKTKAVKAMRAETSCEKEWLGLITGGTAKLGNLFGEKQMDTLERPKLCFADAGYEEYAGEIEAELGEKYVLIEHAKAVYDWAVLADILQNYSSLSEAKVALYEKHKKDLKDLKKLVRENLSREEYQRLFAKKDEKANYYAYILSLIHISEPHETLANL
;
A
#
# COMPACT_ATOMS: atom_id res chain seq x y z
N MET A 1 -28.52 -51.95 18.85
CA MET A 1 -28.82 -51.15 20.04
C MET A 1 -30.26 -50.69 19.92
N LYS A 2 -31.13 -51.11 20.85
CA LYS A 2 -32.52 -50.62 20.95
C LYS A 2 -32.57 -49.79 22.24
N GLY A 3 -32.39 -48.49 22.17
CA GLY A 3 -32.43 -47.57 23.30
C GLY A 3 -31.98 -46.20 22.85
N GLU A 4 -32.34 -45.17 23.59
CA GLU A 4 -31.88 -43.83 23.39
C GLU A 4 -30.39 -43.71 23.75
N TYR A 5 -29.65 -42.93 23.00
CA TYR A 5 -28.23 -42.69 23.22
C TYR A 5 -27.89 -41.23 22.94
N TYR A 6 -26.84 -40.73 23.60
CA TYR A 6 -26.29 -39.42 23.37
C TYR A 6 -24.94 -39.53 22.65
N LEU A 7 -24.72 -38.70 21.64
CA LEU A 7 -23.44 -38.55 20.99
C LEU A 7 -22.82 -37.21 21.42
N GLY A 8 -21.79 -37.28 22.25
CA GLY A 8 -20.98 -36.13 22.61
C GLY A 8 -19.87 -35.91 21.58
N LEU A 9 -19.71 -34.66 21.15
CA LEU A 9 -18.61 -34.22 20.27
C LEU A 9 -17.83 -33.09 20.94
N ASP A 10 -16.52 -33.27 20.99
CA ASP A 10 -15.57 -32.23 21.40
C ASP A 10 -14.74 -31.77 20.18
N MET A 11 -15.00 -30.57 19.72
CA MET A 11 -14.36 -30.03 18.51
C MET A 11 -13.25 -29.04 18.85
N GLY A 12 -12.01 -29.54 18.76
CA GLY A 12 -10.81 -28.72 18.85
C GLY A 12 -10.31 -28.18 17.50
N SER A 13 -9.26 -27.38 17.52
CA SER A 13 -8.61 -26.84 16.31
C SER A 13 -7.85 -27.88 15.49
N SER A 14 -7.47 -29.01 16.09
CA SER A 14 -6.68 -30.09 15.46
C SER A 14 -7.24 -31.48 15.74
N SER A 15 -8.40 -31.57 16.39
CA SER A 15 -9.01 -32.87 16.73
C SER A 15 -10.52 -32.77 16.87
N VAL A 16 -11.20 -33.89 16.66
CA VAL A 16 -12.58 -34.09 17.08
C VAL A 16 -12.61 -35.31 17.95
N GLY A 17 -12.95 -35.10 19.22
CA GLY A 17 -13.29 -36.18 20.17
C GLY A 17 -14.76 -36.54 20.04
N TRP A 18 -15.10 -37.82 20.23
CA TRP A 18 -16.47 -38.25 20.25
C TRP A 18 -16.66 -39.37 21.28
N ALA A 19 -17.83 -39.40 21.89
CA ALA A 19 -18.23 -40.46 22.79
C ALA A 19 -19.73 -40.72 22.66
N VAL A 20 -20.14 -41.97 22.80
CA VAL A 20 -21.54 -42.37 22.82
C VAL A 20 -21.91 -42.94 24.21
N THR A 21 -22.95 -42.37 24.82
CA THR A 21 -23.40 -42.74 26.15
C THR A 21 -24.89 -43.14 26.15
N ASN A 22 -25.30 -43.82 27.19
CA ASN A 22 -26.72 -44.04 27.49
C ASN A 22 -27.31 -42.81 28.23
N GLU A 23 -28.58 -42.89 28.62
CA GLU A 23 -29.29 -41.85 29.38
C GLU A 23 -28.65 -41.53 30.73
N LYS A 24 -27.89 -42.49 31.31
CA LYS A 24 -27.15 -42.31 32.57
C LYS A 24 -25.73 -41.78 32.37
N TYR A 25 -25.38 -41.37 31.14
CA TYR A 25 -24.04 -40.90 30.76
C TYR A 25 -22.91 -41.93 30.88
N GLU A 26 -23.26 -43.24 30.89
CA GLU A 26 -22.29 -44.34 30.86
C GLU A 26 -21.88 -44.62 29.42
N ILE A 27 -20.56 -44.75 29.14
CA ILE A 27 -20.04 -44.99 27.78
C ILE A 27 -20.55 -46.36 27.29
N LEU A 28 -21.18 -46.36 26.14
CA LEU A 28 -21.69 -47.55 25.50
C LEU A 28 -20.57 -48.38 24.88
N ARG A 29 -20.83 -49.69 24.74
CA ARG A 29 -19.94 -50.64 24.05
C ARG A 29 -20.66 -51.31 22.88
N ALA A 30 -19.92 -51.46 21.77
CA ALA A 30 -20.39 -52.23 20.62
C ALA A 30 -19.24 -53.11 20.09
N HIS A 31 -19.55 -54.35 19.72
CA HIS A 31 -18.56 -55.30 19.23
C HIS A 31 -17.32 -55.44 20.13
N GLY A 32 -17.52 -55.41 21.45
CA GLY A 32 -16.45 -55.56 22.46
C GLY A 32 -15.60 -54.32 22.70
N LYS A 33 -15.86 -53.21 21.99
CA LYS A 33 -15.12 -51.95 22.11
C LYS A 33 -15.99 -50.86 22.72
N THR A 34 -15.39 -50.01 23.52
CA THR A 34 -16.02 -48.76 24.01
C THR A 34 -16.20 -47.76 22.85
N LEU A 35 -17.39 -47.14 22.85
CA LEU A 35 -17.74 -46.19 21.77
C LEU A 35 -17.27 -44.81 22.13
N TRP A 36 -15.97 -44.60 22.00
CA TRP A 36 -15.31 -43.28 22.09
C TRP A 36 -14.07 -43.29 21.22
N GLY A 37 -13.64 -42.10 20.83
CA GLY A 37 -12.41 -41.94 20.04
C GLY A 37 -12.08 -40.51 19.76
N VAL A 38 -10.92 -40.31 19.13
CA VAL A 38 -10.46 -39.03 18.67
C VAL A 38 -10.00 -39.13 17.22
N ARG A 39 -10.46 -38.22 16.39
CA ARG A 39 -9.95 -38.03 15.04
C ARG A 39 -8.99 -36.82 15.07
N LEU A 40 -7.72 -37.07 14.77
CA LEU A 40 -6.73 -36.03 14.62
C LEU A 40 -6.65 -35.55 13.15
N PHE A 41 -6.43 -34.27 12.94
CA PHE A 41 -6.23 -33.65 11.64
C PHE A 41 -5.27 -32.47 11.80
N ASP A 42 -4.76 -31.94 10.68
CA ASP A 42 -3.90 -30.76 10.70
C ASP A 42 -4.63 -29.58 11.33
N SER A 43 -3.90 -28.79 12.13
CA SER A 43 -4.49 -27.66 12.85
C SER A 43 -5.20 -26.71 11.88
N ALA A 44 -6.44 -26.38 12.21
CA ALA A 44 -7.22 -25.43 11.42
C ALA A 44 -6.56 -24.04 11.46
N GLN A 45 -6.49 -23.39 10.32
CA GLN A 45 -6.05 -22.00 10.25
C GLN A 45 -6.95 -21.10 11.08
N THR A 46 -6.37 -20.09 11.71
CA THR A 46 -7.11 -19.10 12.51
C THR A 46 -8.15 -18.37 11.66
N ALA A 47 -9.19 -17.86 12.29
CA ALA A 47 -10.19 -17.05 11.59
C ALA A 47 -9.55 -15.79 11.00
N GLU A 48 -8.51 -15.23 11.64
CA GLU A 48 -7.74 -14.08 11.19
C GLU A 48 -7.01 -14.37 9.87
N GLU A 49 -6.27 -15.47 9.77
CA GLU A 49 -5.60 -15.87 8.53
C GLU A 49 -6.59 -16.04 7.37
N ARG A 50 -7.72 -16.69 7.60
CA ARG A 50 -8.77 -16.85 6.58
C ARG A 50 -9.41 -15.53 6.18
N ARG A 51 -9.58 -14.58 7.12
CA ARG A 51 -10.03 -13.22 6.82
C ARG A 51 -9.00 -12.49 5.96
N GLY A 52 -7.71 -12.59 6.30
CA GLY A 52 -6.60 -12.03 5.52
C GLY A 52 -6.60 -12.51 4.07
N PHE A 53 -6.68 -13.82 3.84
CA PHE A 53 -6.76 -14.39 2.49
C PHE A 53 -7.99 -13.90 1.71
N ARG A 54 -9.17 -13.85 2.35
CA ARG A 54 -10.39 -13.34 1.69
C ARG A 54 -10.27 -11.86 1.33
N THR A 55 -9.69 -11.06 2.21
CA THR A 55 -9.48 -9.63 1.97
C THR A 55 -8.49 -9.42 0.83
N ALA A 56 -7.36 -10.13 0.84
CA ALA A 56 -6.38 -10.08 -0.24
C ALA A 56 -6.99 -10.49 -1.60
N LYS A 57 -7.79 -11.56 -1.62
CA LYS A 57 -8.50 -12.01 -2.83
C LYS A 57 -9.47 -10.93 -3.33
N ARG A 58 -10.30 -10.37 -2.45
CA ARG A 58 -11.25 -9.30 -2.84
C ARG A 58 -10.55 -8.06 -3.38
N ARG A 59 -9.40 -7.69 -2.81
CA ARG A 59 -8.57 -6.58 -3.33
C ARG A 59 -8.07 -6.88 -4.74
N LEU A 60 -7.58 -8.11 -4.97
CA LEU A 60 -7.13 -8.55 -6.28
C LEU A 60 -8.27 -8.56 -7.31
N ASP A 61 -9.43 -9.12 -6.95
CA ASP A 61 -10.60 -9.19 -7.82
C ASP A 61 -11.09 -7.78 -8.21
N ARG A 62 -11.16 -6.84 -7.25
CA ARG A 62 -11.52 -5.44 -7.53
C ARG A 62 -10.49 -4.74 -8.44
N ARG A 63 -9.19 -5.04 -8.25
CA ARG A 63 -8.14 -4.50 -9.13
C ARG A 63 -8.30 -5.01 -10.56
N ASN A 64 -8.49 -6.31 -10.72
CA ASN A 64 -8.67 -6.93 -12.03
C ASN A 64 -9.93 -6.40 -12.71
N TRP A 65 -11.03 -6.29 -12.00
CA TRP A 65 -12.27 -5.73 -12.53
C TRP A 65 -12.12 -4.29 -13.03
N ARG A 66 -11.40 -3.44 -12.28
CA ARG A 66 -11.12 -2.06 -12.72
C ARG A 66 -10.28 -2.02 -13.99
N ILE A 67 -9.27 -2.90 -14.09
CA ILE A 67 -8.42 -2.99 -15.29
C ILE A 67 -9.24 -3.47 -16.49
N GLU A 68 -10.11 -4.46 -16.32
CA GLU A 68 -11.01 -4.93 -17.38
C GLU A 68 -11.99 -3.85 -17.82
N LEU A 69 -12.53 -3.07 -16.89
CA LEU A 69 -13.42 -1.95 -17.22
C LEU A 69 -12.67 -0.88 -18.01
N LEU A 70 -11.45 -0.52 -17.59
CA LEU A 70 -10.60 0.40 -18.35
C LEU A 70 -10.32 -0.12 -19.74
N GLN A 71 -9.97 -1.40 -19.88
CA GLN A 71 -9.76 -2.03 -21.20
C GLN A 71 -10.99 -1.91 -22.10
N LYS A 72 -12.19 -2.19 -21.55
CA LYS A 72 -13.45 -2.08 -22.32
C LYS A 72 -13.72 -0.65 -22.80
N ILE A 73 -13.40 0.37 -22.00
CA ILE A 73 -13.57 1.77 -22.37
C ILE A 73 -12.65 2.14 -23.54
N PHE A 74 -11.43 1.62 -23.57
CA PHE A 74 -10.44 1.94 -24.59
C PHE A 74 -10.44 0.99 -25.80
N ALA A 75 -11.17 -0.13 -25.71
CA ALA A 75 -11.09 -1.22 -26.72
C ALA A 75 -11.36 -0.71 -28.13
N GLU A 76 -12.47 0.00 -28.34
CA GLU A 76 -12.87 0.45 -29.68
C GLU A 76 -11.81 1.35 -30.34
N GLU A 77 -11.24 2.29 -29.60
CA GLU A 77 -10.29 3.24 -30.17
C GLU A 77 -8.88 2.64 -30.34
N VAL A 78 -8.47 1.75 -29.43
CA VAL A 78 -7.17 1.07 -29.54
C VAL A 78 -7.20 0.04 -30.67
N GLU A 79 -8.28 -0.71 -30.83
CA GLU A 79 -8.43 -1.73 -31.89
C GLU A 79 -8.43 -1.13 -33.28
N LYS A 80 -8.86 0.13 -33.48
CA LYS A 80 -8.74 0.86 -34.75
C LYS A 80 -7.29 1.06 -35.19
N ILE A 81 -6.37 1.19 -34.22
CA ILE A 81 -4.94 1.40 -34.49
C ILE A 81 -4.21 0.05 -34.51
N ASP A 82 -4.51 -0.81 -33.49
CA ASP A 82 -3.81 -2.07 -33.29
C ASP A 82 -4.74 -3.11 -32.62
N ASP A 83 -5.30 -3.98 -33.42
CA ASP A 83 -6.23 -5.04 -33.01
C ASP A 83 -5.61 -6.10 -32.08
N GLY A 84 -4.29 -6.26 -32.14
CA GLY A 84 -3.53 -7.21 -31.33
C GLY A 84 -3.00 -6.67 -30.01
N PHE A 85 -3.10 -5.36 -29.74
CA PHE A 85 -2.47 -4.70 -28.60
C PHE A 85 -2.84 -5.33 -27.25
N PHE A 86 -4.13 -5.48 -26.97
CA PHE A 86 -4.61 -6.05 -25.70
C PHE A 86 -4.29 -7.54 -25.57
N ARG A 87 -4.23 -8.26 -26.68
CA ARG A 87 -3.81 -9.67 -26.68
C ARG A 87 -2.34 -9.78 -26.29
N ARG A 88 -1.46 -9.04 -26.97
CA ARG A 88 -0.01 -9.01 -26.67
C ARG A 88 0.29 -8.55 -25.26
N MET A 89 -0.51 -7.62 -24.72
CA MET A 89 -0.36 -7.17 -23.34
C MET A 89 -0.63 -8.27 -22.32
N LYS A 90 -1.43 -9.28 -22.64
CA LYS A 90 -1.72 -10.44 -21.79
C LYS A 90 -0.72 -11.58 -21.95
N GLU A 91 0.07 -11.59 -23.01
CA GLU A 91 1.06 -12.63 -23.27
C GLU A 91 2.16 -12.65 -22.21
N SER A 92 2.59 -13.84 -21.84
CA SER A 92 3.66 -14.06 -20.87
C SER A 92 4.62 -15.15 -21.31
N ARG A 93 5.91 -14.85 -21.29
CA ARG A 93 6.96 -15.85 -21.55
C ARG A 93 6.93 -17.05 -20.59
N TYR A 94 6.27 -16.91 -19.45
CA TYR A 94 6.14 -17.97 -18.46
C TYR A 94 4.93 -18.87 -18.71
N TRP A 95 3.94 -18.42 -19.50
CA TRP A 95 2.74 -19.19 -19.79
C TRP A 95 2.99 -20.15 -20.97
N PRO A 96 2.78 -21.48 -20.82
CA PRO A 96 3.10 -22.42 -21.89
C PRO A 96 2.31 -22.21 -23.20
N GLU A 97 1.08 -21.73 -23.09
CA GLU A 97 0.19 -21.49 -24.23
C GLU A 97 0.69 -20.31 -25.06
N ASP A 98 1.13 -19.22 -24.41
CA ASP A 98 1.69 -18.05 -25.08
C ASP A 98 3.01 -18.36 -25.82
N LYS A 99 3.72 -19.42 -25.40
CA LYS A 99 4.95 -19.86 -26.07
C LYS A 99 4.70 -20.59 -27.39
N ARG A 100 3.51 -21.15 -27.60
CA ARG A 100 3.16 -21.94 -28.78
C ARG A 100 2.65 -21.08 -29.92
N ASP A 101 1.94 -20.03 -29.61
CA ASP A 101 1.29 -19.14 -30.60
C ASP A 101 2.18 -17.92 -30.89
N ARG A 102 3.26 -18.17 -31.64
CA ARG A 102 4.21 -17.13 -32.07
C ARG A 102 3.85 -16.50 -33.42
N GLN A 103 2.64 -16.68 -33.89
CA GLN A 103 2.17 -16.15 -35.19
C GLN A 103 1.60 -14.74 -35.06
N GLY A 104 2.23 -13.88 -34.27
CA GLY A 104 1.85 -12.47 -34.14
C GLY A 104 2.46 -11.60 -35.26
N LYS A 105 2.11 -10.31 -35.32
CA LYS A 105 2.67 -9.31 -36.25
C LYS A 105 4.20 -9.22 -36.26
N CYS A 106 4.86 -9.63 -35.15
CA CYS A 106 6.32 -9.65 -34.99
C CYS A 106 6.78 -11.00 -34.47
N PRO A 107 6.86 -12.08 -35.26
CA PRO A 107 7.35 -13.38 -34.81
C PRO A 107 8.80 -13.35 -34.34
N GLU A 108 9.59 -12.34 -34.74
CA GLU A 108 10.98 -12.14 -34.34
C GLU A 108 11.11 -11.50 -32.94
N LEU A 109 10.05 -10.82 -32.46
CA LEU A 109 10.01 -10.15 -31.17
C LEU A 109 8.83 -10.68 -30.33
N PRO A 110 8.87 -11.93 -29.88
CA PRO A 110 7.83 -12.51 -29.04
C PRO A 110 7.67 -11.66 -27.77
N TYR A 111 6.41 -11.42 -27.40
CA TYR A 111 6.03 -10.60 -26.23
C TYR A 111 6.26 -9.10 -26.38
N ALA A 112 6.52 -8.58 -27.59
CA ALA A 112 6.55 -7.17 -27.87
C ALA A 112 5.14 -6.58 -27.73
N LEU A 113 5.03 -5.43 -27.07
CA LEU A 113 3.77 -4.72 -26.92
C LEU A 113 3.48 -3.85 -28.17
N PHE A 114 4.47 -3.06 -28.58
CA PHE A 114 4.42 -2.24 -29.79
C PHE A 114 5.06 -3.02 -30.95
N ALA A 115 4.31 -3.20 -32.01
CA ALA A 115 4.67 -4.00 -33.16
C ALA A 115 4.47 -3.23 -34.47
N ASP A 116 4.57 -1.91 -34.43
CA ASP A 116 4.48 -1.03 -35.60
C ASP A 116 5.83 -0.99 -36.34
N ASP A 117 5.81 -0.62 -37.63
CA ASP A 117 7.02 -0.60 -38.43
C ASP A 117 8.05 0.44 -37.95
N ASP A 118 7.57 1.56 -37.44
CA ASP A 118 8.37 2.71 -36.99
C ASP A 118 8.38 2.90 -35.45
N TYR A 119 7.52 2.19 -34.72
CA TYR A 119 7.43 2.32 -33.25
C TYR A 119 7.36 0.96 -32.57
N THR A 120 8.48 0.54 -32.00
CA THR A 120 8.62 -0.72 -31.30
C THR A 120 8.85 -0.51 -29.82
N ASP A 121 8.86 -1.59 -29.03
CA ASP A 121 9.20 -1.54 -27.58
C ASP A 121 10.54 -0.86 -27.31
N LYS A 122 11.48 -0.95 -28.26
CA LYS A 122 12.79 -0.32 -28.12
C LYS A 122 12.69 1.21 -28.21
N GLU A 123 11.91 1.72 -29.15
CA GLU A 123 11.64 3.15 -29.29
C GLU A 123 10.86 3.66 -28.09
N TYR A 124 9.84 2.91 -27.64
CA TYR A 124 9.07 3.21 -26.44
C TYR A 124 9.99 3.33 -25.21
N HIS A 125 10.85 2.34 -24.94
CA HIS A 125 11.74 2.38 -23.78
C HIS A 125 12.88 3.40 -23.90
N LYS A 126 13.24 3.78 -25.11
CA LYS A 126 14.19 4.88 -25.33
C LYS A 126 13.55 6.23 -25.00
N GLN A 127 12.31 6.43 -25.37
CA GLN A 127 11.55 7.64 -25.08
C GLN A 127 11.10 7.68 -23.61
N PHE A 128 10.60 6.58 -23.10
CA PHE A 128 10.07 6.44 -21.74
C PHE A 128 10.80 5.34 -20.98
N PRO A 129 11.95 5.63 -20.34
CA PRO A 129 12.70 4.64 -19.57
C PRO A 129 11.89 3.99 -18.44
N THR A 130 10.91 4.71 -17.89
CA THR A 130 9.93 4.18 -16.93
C THR A 130 8.54 4.70 -17.26
N ILE A 131 7.52 4.04 -16.75
CA ILE A 131 6.14 4.47 -16.88
C ILE A 131 5.87 5.88 -16.30
N TYR A 132 6.69 6.31 -15.33
CA TYR A 132 6.59 7.66 -14.76
C TYR A 132 7.06 8.74 -15.75
N HIS A 133 8.02 8.44 -16.64
CA HIS A 133 8.41 9.33 -17.72
C HIS A 133 7.25 9.52 -18.71
N LEU A 134 6.56 8.42 -19.08
CA LEU A 134 5.37 8.50 -19.91
C LEU A 134 4.27 9.35 -19.24
N ARG A 135 3.98 9.08 -17.96
CA ARG A 135 2.96 9.83 -17.22
C ARG A 135 3.29 11.32 -17.09
N LYS A 136 4.57 11.66 -16.85
CA LYS A 136 5.03 13.04 -16.80
C LYS A 136 4.86 13.69 -18.17
N TRP A 137 5.33 13.05 -19.23
CA TRP A 137 5.21 13.55 -20.59
C TRP A 137 3.77 13.82 -20.98
N LEU A 138 2.84 12.89 -20.70
CA LEU A 138 1.42 13.07 -20.96
C LEU A 138 0.77 14.23 -20.20
N MET A 139 1.34 14.65 -19.08
CA MET A 139 0.87 15.81 -18.31
C MET A 139 1.41 17.14 -18.85
N GLU A 140 2.51 17.12 -19.57
CA GLU A 140 3.25 18.29 -20.01
C GLU A 140 3.14 18.53 -21.54
N THR A 141 2.70 17.53 -22.30
CA THR A 141 2.63 17.62 -23.77
C THR A 141 1.40 18.37 -24.24
N ASP A 142 1.58 19.23 -25.23
CA ASP A 142 0.50 19.88 -25.99
C ASP A 142 0.12 19.07 -27.25
N GLU A 143 0.87 18.01 -27.56
CA GLU A 143 0.60 17.15 -28.72
C GLU A 143 -0.53 16.17 -28.42
N THR A 144 -1.23 15.69 -29.44
CA THR A 144 -2.20 14.62 -29.30
C THR A 144 -1.45 13.28 -29.20
N PRO A 145 -1.39 12.65 -28.03
CA PRO A 145 -0.64 11.41 -27.86
C PRO A 145 -1.36 10.21 -28.45
N ASP A 146 -0.61 9.17 -28.81
CA ASP A 146 -1.17 7.86 -29.15
C ASP A 146 -2.03 7.34 -27.99
N ILE A 147 -3.24 6.89 -28.31
CA ILE A 147 -4.20 6.41 -27.32
C ILE A 147 -3.70 5.19 -26.54
N ARG A 148 -2.81 4.38 -27.12
CA ARG A 148 -2.16 3.25 -26.46
C ARG A 148 -1.26 3.73 -25.32
N LEU A 149 -0.56 4.85 -25.49
CA LEU A 149 0.26 5.47 -24.43
C LEU A 149 -0.60 6.00 -23.32
N ILE A 150 -1.73 6.65 -23.63
CA ILE A 150 -2.71 7.09 -22.63
C ILE A 150 -3.23 5.88 -21.84
N TYR A 151 -3.62 4.82 -22.56
CA TYR A 151 -4.08 3.59 -21.92
C TYR A 151 -3.04 3.00 -20.96
N LEU A 152 -1.76 2.91 -21.36
CA LEU A 152 -0.69 2.37 -20.51
C LEU A 152 -0.51 3.19 -19.24
N ALA A 153 -0.55 4.51 -19.32
CA ALA A 153 -0.45 5.39 -18.17
C ALA A 153 -1.62 5.18 -17.20
N LEU A 154 -2.85 5.16 -17.71
CA LEU A 154 -4.05 4.93 -16.91
C LEU A 154 -4.10 3.50 -16.36
N HIS A 155 -3.70 2.50 -17.15
CA HIS A 155 -3.59 1.11 -16.70
C HIS A 155 -2.65 0.99 -15.50
N HIS A 156 -1.47 1.64 -15.57
CA HIS A 156 -0.53 1.67 -14.46
C HIS A 156 -1.15 2.33 -13.22
N MET A 157 -1.80 3.47 -13.38
CA MET A 157 -2.48 4.15 -12.28
C MET A 157 -3.56 3.28 -11.64
N MET A 158 -4.41 2.63 -12.44
CA MET A 158 -5.49 1.76 -11.95
C MET A 158 -4.96 0.49 -11.29
N LYS A 159 -3.87 -0.07 -11.82
CA LYS A 159 -3.22 -1.27 -11.27
C LYS A 159 -2.59 -1.02 -9.91
N HIS A 160 -1.96 0.14 -9.74
CA HIS A 160 -1.25 0.55 -8.52
C HIS A 160 -2.02 1.56 -7.68
N ARG A 161 -3.32 1.71 -7.96
CA ARG A 161 -4.18 2.55 -7.15
C ARG A 161 -4.29 1.96 -5.75
N GLY A 162 -3.84 2.72 -4.78
CA GLY A 162 -4.10 2.49 -3.37
C GLY A 162 -5.59 2.63 -3.03
N HIS A 163 -5.92 2.48 -1.77
CA HIS A 163 -7.26 2.77 -1.28
C HIS A 163 -7.64 4.23 -1.53
N PHE A 164 -8.94 4.48 -1.65
CA PHE A 164 -9.52 5.84 -1.78
C PHE A 164 -9.52 6.60 -0.46
N LEU A 165 -8.44 6.62 0.24
CA LEU A 165 -8.37 7.32 1.52
C LEU A 165 -8.28 8.83 1.39
N LEU A 166 -7.87 9.30 0.22
CA LEU A 166 -7.91 10.71 -0.11
C LEU A 166 -9.17 10.98 -0.93
N ASN A 167 -10.32 11.08 -0.27
CA ASN A 167 -11.52 11.67 -0.86
C ASN A 167 -11.38 13.19 -1.07
N GLY A 168 -10.21 13.74 -0.71
CA GLY A 168 -9.89 15.15 -0.89
C GLY A 168 -9.38 15.45 -2.31
N ASN A 169 -9.73 16.62 -2.80
CA ASN A 169 -9.13 17.20 -3.98
C ASN A 169 -7.62 17.37 -3.73
N ILE A 170 -6.76 17.00 -4.69
CA ILE A 170 -5.31 17.22 -4.58
C ILE A 170 -4.99 18.71 -4.32
N GLU A 171 -5.86 19.62 -4.74
CA GLU A 171 -5.79 21.03 -4.43
C GLU A 171 -5.97 21.32 -2.92
N GLN A 172 -6.83 20.59 -2.23
CA GLN A 172 -7.02 20.70 -0.76
C GLN A 172 -5.80 20.21 0.02
N VAL A 173 -5.03 19.28 -0.55
CA VAL A 173 -3.78 18.80 0.06
C VAL A 173 -2.65 19.82 -0.06
N ARG A 174 -2.78 20.84 -0.91
CA ARG A 174 -1.76 21.89 -1.07
C ARG A 174 -1.74 22.92 0.06
N GLU A 175 -2.84 23.07 0.78
CA GLU A 175 -2.94 24.06 1.86
C GLU A 175 -2.91 23.40 3.24
N PHE A 176 -1.70 23.17 3.75
CA PHE A 176 -1.51 22.65 5.10
C PHE A 176 -2.28 23.47 6.14
N GLN A 177 -2.20 24.78 6.04
CA GLN A 177 -2.77 25.69 7.00
C GLN A 177 -4.28 25.45 7.18
N THR A 178 -5.04 25.38 6.08
CA THR A 178 -6.49 25.13 6.12
C THR A 178 -6.81 23.77 6.73
N THR A 179 -6.10 22.72 6.34
CA THR A 179 -6.32 21.36 6.86
C THR A 179 -6.00 21.28 8.36
N PHE A 180 -4.94 21.94 8.79
CA PHE A 180 -4.53 21.96 10.17
C PHE A 180 -5.46 22.81 11.04
N GLU A 181 -5.93 23.95 10.55
CA GLU A 181 -6.92 24.78 11.22
C GLU A 181 -8.25 24.06 11.42
N GLN A 182 -8.77 23.35 10.40
CA GLN A 182 -9.96 22.52 10.52
C GLN A 182 -9.83 21.45 11.59
N PHE A 183 -8.65 20.78 11.65
CA PHE A 183 -8.36 19.82 12.71
C PHE A 183 -8.40 20.48 14.10
N LEU A 184 -7.75 21.64 14.26
CA LEU A 184 -7.72 22.35 15.53
C LEU A 184 -9.08 22.85 15.96
N GLU A 185 -9.88 23.35 15.03
CA GLU A 185 -11.26 23.80 15.28
C GLU A 185 -12.14 22.64 15.75
N ALA A 186 -12.03 21.48 15.10
CA ALA A 186 -12.78 20.29 15.49
C ALA A 186 -12.41 19.84 16.92
N VAL A 187 -11.11 19.79 17.26
CA VAL A 187 -10.65 19.41 18.60
C VAL A 187 -11.12 20.42 19.67
N ARG A 188 -11.14 21.72 19.34
CA ARG A 188 -11.64 22.78 20.23
C ARG A 188 -13.14 22.71 20.47
N ALA A 189 -13.90 22.41 19.42
CA ALA A 189 -15.35 22.30 19.49
C ALA A 189 -15.81 21.25 20.49
N GLU A 190 -14.99 20.21 20.68
CA GLU A 190 -15.23 19.14 21.66
C GLU A 190 -14.50 19.38 23.01
N GLU A 191 -13.96 20.57 23.22
CA GLU A 191 -13.22 20.95 24.46
C GLU A 191 -12.02 20.03 24.81
N LEU A 192 -11.45 19.36 23.79
CA LEU A 192 -10.38 18.39 23.97
C LEU A 192 -8.97 18.97 24.01
N GLY A 193 -8.82 20.28 23.90
CA GLY A 193 -7.55 20.99 24.00
C GLY A 193 -7.33 22.07 22.93
N PHE A 194 -6.11 22.60 22.88
CA PHE A 194 -5.71 23.69 21.98
C PHE A 194 -6.60 24.94 22.10
N SER A 195 -6.91 25.34 23.32
CA SER A 195 -7.87 26.43 23.64
C SER A 195 -7.44 27.83 23.17
N SER A 196 -6.16 28.05 22.89
CA SER A 196 -5.63 29.33 22.43
C SER A 196 -5.61 29.38 20.90
N GLU A 197 -5.91 30.56 20.33
CA GLU A 197 -5.68 30.81 18.89
C GLU A 197 -4.22 30.51 18.54
N ILE A 198 -4.07 29.63 17.53
CA ILE A 198 -2.76 29.23 17.05
C ILE A 198 -2.45 30.12 15.87
N GLY A 199 -1.47 31.02 16.05
CA GLY A 199 -1.04 31.93 15.00
C GLY A 199 -0.43 31.18 13.82
N VAL A 200 -0.46 31.80 12.65
CA VAL A 200 0.08 31.27 11.35
C VAL A 200 1.54 30.79 11.50
N GLU A 201 2.33 31.44 12.36
CA GLU A 201 3.72 31.05 12.59
C GLU A 201 3.86 29.65 13.20
N ARG A 202 2.99 29.28 14.15
CA ARG A 202 3.01 27.91 14.74
C ARG A 202 2.54 26.84 13.75
N SER A 203 1.56 27.16 12.92
CA SER A 203 1.13 26.26 11.83
C SER A 203 2.29 25.98 10.87
N LYS A 204 3.06 26.99 10.49
CA LYS A 204 4.26 26.83 9.65
C LYS A 204 5.36 26.01 10.34
N GLU A 205 5.53 26.20 11.66
CA GLU A 205 6.49 25.38 12.42
C GLU A 205 6.10 23.90 12.44
N ILE A 206 4.82 23.59 12.64
CA ILE A 206 4.30 22.22 12.55
C ILE A 206 4.47 21.66 11.14
N GLU A 207 4.16 22.43 10.11
CA GLU A 207 4.39 22.05 8.72
C GLU A 207 5.86 21.65 8.47
N ALA A 208 6.80 22.45 8.93
CA ALA A 208 8.22 22.17 8.80
C ALA A 208 8.64 20.89 9.56
N ILE A 209 8.11 20.68 10.77
CA ILE A 209 8.37 19.48 11.57
C ILE A 209 7.83 18.22 10.85
N LEU A 210 6.64 18.28 10.27
CA LEU A 210 6.03 17.16 9.56
C LEU A 210 6.80 16.80 8.29
N LYS A 211 7.32 17.81 7.56
CA LYS A 211 8.14 17.64 6.34
C LYS A 211 9.57 17.16 6.62
N ASP A 212 10.09 17.31 7.83
CA ASP A 212 11.48 16.95 8.16
C ASP A 212 11.70 15.45 8.16
N ARG A 213 12.39 14.94 7.13
CA ARG A 213 12.73 13.52 6.95
C ARG A 213 13.81 13.01 7.91
N THR A 214 14.59 13.91 8.48
CA THR A 214 15.68 13.54 9.39
C THR A 214 15.15 13.13 10.77
N LEU A 215 13.91 13.47 11.08
CA LEU A 215 13.28 13.23 12.36
C LEU A 215 12.52 11.89 12.38
N THR A 216 12.74 11.12 13.43
CA THR A 216 11.90 9.97 13.75
C THR A 216 10.49 10.41 14.18
N LYS A 217 9.49 9.51 14.12
CA LYS A 217 8.12 9.79 14.59
C LYS A 217 8.08 10.32 16.02
N SER A 218 8.89 9.74 16.92
CA SER A 218 8.99 10.20 18.31
C SER A 218 9.60 11.61 18.43
N ALA A 219 10.63 11.90 17.63
CA ALA A 219 11.24 13.24 17.59
C ALA A 219 10.28 14.28 17.00
N LYS A 220 9.51 13.93 15.97
CA LYS A 220 8.43 14.78 15.42
C LYS A 220 7.38 15.09 16.49
N LYS A 221 6.87 14.06 17.23
CA LYS A 221 5.94 14.24 18.34
C LYS A 221 6.50 15.21 19.36
N THR A 222 7.74 15.00 19.83
CA THR A 222 8.38 15.84 20.85
C THR A 222 8.51 17.29 20.39
N LYS A 223 8.95 17.52 19.15
CA LYS A 223 9.05 18.89 18.60
C LYS A 223 7.67 19.52 18.42
N ALA A 224 6.68 18.78 17.92
CA ALA A 224 5.31 19.29 17.75
C ALA A 224 4.68 19.67 19.09
N VAL A 225 4.85 18.86 20.15
CA VAL A 225 4.39 19.17 21.50
C VAL A 225 5.00 20.48 22.00
N LYS A 226 6.31 20.70 21.77
CA LYS A 226 7.00 21.93 22.16
C LYS A 226 6.51 23.15 21.34
N ALA A 227 6.38 23.00 20.02
CA ALA A 227 5.93 24.07 19.11
C ALA A 227 4.50 24.52 19.46
N MET A 228 3.62 23.56 19.73
CA MET A 228 2.22 23.82 20.10
C MET A 228 2.05 24.21 21.58
N ARG A 229 3.09 24.08 22.40
CA ARG A 229 3.03 24.25 23.86
C ARG A 229 1.93 23.39 24.50
N ALA A 230 1.79 22.16 24.03
CA ALA A 230 0.77 21.24 24.48
C ALA A 230 1.03 20.84 25.95
N GLU A 231 0.05 21.10 26.82
CA GLU A 231 0.15 20.83 28.26
C GLU A 231 -0.58 19.55 28.65
N THR A 232 -1.76 19.35 28.07
CA THR A 232 -2.63 18.21 28.42
C THR A 232 -2.16 16.89 27.79
N SER A 233 -2.57 15.77 28.38
CA SER A 233 -2.31 14.45 27.81
C SER A 233 -3.02 14.26 26.47
N CYS A 234 -4.23 14.81 26.35
CA CYS A 234 -5.04 14.76 25.16
C CYS A 234 -4.34 15.45 23.97
N GLU A 235 -3.89 16.70 24.15
CA GLU A 235 -3.14 17.43 23.11
C GLU A 235 -1.88 16.68 22.65
N LYS A 236 -1.14 16.09 23.59
CA LYS A 236 0.07 15.32 23.28
C LYS A 236 -0.24 14.05 22.51
N GLU A 237 -1.38 13.42 22.76
CA GLU A 237 -1.79 12.23 22.00
C GLU A 237 -2.28 12.59 20.59
N TRP A 238 -3.04 13.68 20.42
CA TRP A 238 -3.43 14.17 19.10
C TRP A 238 -2.21 14.52 18.25
N LEU A 239 -1.23 15.24 18.80
CA LEU A 239 0.03 15.52 18.10
C LEU A 239 0.83 14.24 17.82
N GLY A 240 0.76 13.25 18.69
CA GLY A 240 1.36 11.94 18.46
C GLY A 240 0.71 11.23 17.26
N LEU A 241 -0.60 11.27 17.17
CA LEU A 241 -1.39 10.62 16.12
C LEU A 241 -1.09 11.22 14.74
N ILE A 242 -1.13 12.57 14.61
CA ILE A 242 -0.85 13.24 13.33
C ILE A 242 0.62 13.09 12.87
N THR A 243 1.55 12.74 13.77
CA THR A 243 2.94 12.40 13.42
C THR A 243 3.15 10.93 13.11
N GLY A 244 2.07 10.12 13.04
CA GLY A 244 2.10 8.70 12.72
C GLY A 244 2.46 7.79 13.89
N GLY A 245 2.32 8.29 15.13
CA GLY A 245 2.43 7.50 16.36
C GLY A 245 1.14 6.73 16.65
N THR A 246 1.21 5.83 17.65
CA THR A 246 0.05 5.13 18.17
C THR A 246 -0.55 5.93 19.33
N ALA A 247 -1.85 6.17 19.30
CA ALA A 247 -2.60 6.85 20.33
C ALA A 247 -3.65 5.93 20.95
N LYS A 248 -4.01 6.15 22.21
CA LYS A 248 -5.11 5.47 22.87
C LYS A 248 -6.38 6.32 22.75
N LEU A 249 -7.49 5.72 22.39
CA LEU A 249 -8.78 6.42 22.25
C LEU A 249 -9.20 7.11 23.56
N GLY A 250 -9.06 6.44 24.70
CA GLY A 250 -9.35 7.03 26.01
C GLY A 250 -8.53 8.29 26.34
N ASN A 251 -7.28 8.36 25.84
CA ASN A 251 -6.45 9.55 26.01
C ASN A 251 -6.78 10.65 24.99
N LEU A 252 -7.17 10.28 23.73
CA LEU A 252 -7.56 11.25 22.71
C LEU A 252 -8.81 12.02 23.08
N PHE A 253 -9.81 11.34 23.66
CA PHE A 253 -11.10 11.92 24.00
C PHE A 253 -11.24 12.27 25.51
N GLY A 254 -10.23 11.99 26.32
CA GLY A 254 -10.30 12.20 27.78
C GLY A 254 -11.24 11.23 28.50
N GLU A 255 -11.72 10.20 27.84
CA GLU A 255 -12.73 9.25 28.32
C GLU A 255 -12.14 7.86 28.52
N LYS A 256 -11.83 7.48 29.77
CA LYS A 256 -11.26 6.17 30.10
C LYS A 256 -12.13 4.97 29.68
N GLN A 257 -13.43 5.18 29.49
CA GLN A 257 -14.35 4.15 29.04
C GLN A 257 -14.01 3.66 27.61
N MET A 258 -13.44 4.53 26.79
CA MET A 258 -12.99 4.16 25.43
C MET A 258 -11.80 3.18 25.42
N ASP A 259 -11.08 3.02 26.53
CA ASP A 259 -10.01 2.01 26.66
C ASP A 259 -10.57 0.58 26.78
N THR A 260 -11.87 0.41 26.99
CA THR A 260 -12.56 -0.90 27.05
C THR A 260 -13.12 -1.34 25.71
N LEU A 261 -13.03 -0.51 24.68
CA LEU A 261 -13.45 -0.83 23.32
C LEU A 261 -12.63 -2.01 22.76
N GLU A 262 -13.17 -2.70 21.78
CA GLU A 262 -12.53 -3.85 21.15
C GLU A 262 -11.16 -3.46 20.54
N ARG A 263 -11.02 -2.20 20.08
CA ARG A 263 -9.76 -1.62 19.59
C ARG A 263 -9.47 -0.27 20.25
N PRO A 264 -8.84 -0.26 21.42
CA PRO A 264 -8.59 0.97 22.15
C PRO A 264 -7.41 1.80 21.62
N LYS A 265 -6.71 1.33 20.59
CA LYS A 265 -5.52 1.98 20.04
C LYS A 265 -5.70 2.28 18.57
N LEU A 266 -5.24 3.45 18.17
CA LEU A 266 -5.29 3.97 16.80
C LEU A 266 -3.89 4.34 16.31
N CYS A 267 -3.57 3.96 15.06
CA CYS A 267 -2.33 4.36 14.39
C CYS A 267 -2.58 4.51 12.89
N PHE A 268 -2.46 5.71 12.35
CA PHE A 268 -2.62 5.96 10.90
C PHE A 268 -1.53 5.31 10.03
N ALA A 269 -0.36 5.07 10.61
CA ALA A 269 0.75 4.41 9.92
C ALA A 269 0.62 2.89 9.88
N ASP A 270 -0.43 2.31 10.46
CA ASP A 270 -0.69 0.88 10.41
C ASP A 270 -1.24 0.50 9.03
N ALA A 271 -0.63 -0.50 8.40
CA ALA A 271 -1.08 -1.02 7.10
C ALA A 271 -2.51 -1.59 7.15
N GLY A 272 -2.97 -2.02 8.32
CA GLY A 272 -4.33 -2.51 8.56
C GLY A 272 -5.34 -1.44 8.96
N TYR A 273 -4.95 -0.16 9.04
CA TYR A 273 -5.83 0.91 9.51
C TYR A 273 -7.22 0.89 8.85
N GLU A 274 -7.24 0.75 7.53
CA GLU A 274 -8.49 0.78 6.76
C GLU A 274 -9.41 -0.41 6.99
N GLU A 275 -8.85 -1.52 7.45
CA GLU A 275 -9.63 -2.73 7.72
C GLU A 275 -10.48 -2.55 8.98
N TYR A 276 -9.98 -1.75 9.92
CA TYR A 276 -10.66 -1.50 11.19
C TYR A 276 -11.18 -0.07 11.38
N ALA A 277 -10.92 0.82 10.45
CA ALA A 277 -11.44 2.20 10.51
C ALA A 277 -12.97 2.25 10.62
N GLY A 278 -13.67 1.39 9.85
CA GLY A 278 -15.12 1.29 9.93
C GLY A 278 -15.66 0.73 11.25
N GLU A 279 -14.88 -0.09 11.96
CA GLU A 279 -15.22 -0.57 13.31
C GLU A 279 -15.14 0.60 14.32
N ILE A 280 -14.07 1.39 14.24
CA ILE A 280 -13.87 2.57 15.07
C ILE A 280 -14.94 3.64 14.78
N GLU A 281 -15.28 3.86 13.50
CA GLU A 281 -16.36 4.78 13.11
C GLU A 281 -17.70 4.37 13.73
N ALA A 282 -18.04 3.09 13.67
CA ALA A 282 -19.26 2.57 14.27
C ALA A 282 -19.30 2.72 15.81
N GLU A 283 -18.14 2.62 16.47
CA GLU A 283 -18.02 2.78 17.92
C GLU A 283 -18.04 4.25 18.38
N LEU A 284 -17.40 5.14 17.63
CA LEU A 284 -17.27 6.56 17.97
C LEU A 284 -18.46 7.42 17.52
N GLY A 285 -19.20 6.98 16.48
CA GLY A 285 -20.30 7.76 15.92
C GLY A 285 -19.86 9.15 15.47
N GLU A 286 -20.55 10.20 15.92
CA GLU A 286 -20.27 11.59 15.52
C GLU A 286 -18.82 12.04 15.87
N LYS A 287 -18.22 11.48 16.92
CA LYS A 287 -16.84 11.82 17.32
C LYS A 287 -15.79 11.35 16.31
N TYR A 288 -16.14 10.43 15.40
CA TYR A 288 -15.22 9.95 14.37
C TYR A 288 -14.74 11.07 13.42
N VAL A 289 -15.50 12.14 13.25
CA VAL A 289 -15.12 13.32 12.46
C VAL A 289 -13.77 13.92 12.93
N LEU A 290 -13.45 13.86 14.22
CA LEU A 290 -12.16 14.31 14.72
C LEU A 290 -11.00 13.45 14.22
N ILE A 291 -11.24 12.13 14.15
CA ILE A 291 -10.27 11.18 13.59
C ILE A 291 -10.04 11.47 12.10
N GLU A 292 -11.10 11.79 11.35
CA GLU A 292 -10.98 12.15 9.93
C GLU A 292 -10.14 13.43 9.72
N HIS A 293 -10.37 14.47 10.52
CA HIS A 293 -9.58 15.69 10.46
C HIS A 293 -8.11 15.44 10.83
N ALA A 294 -7.84 14.66 11.88
CA ALA A 294 -6.48 14.29 12.24
C ALA A 294 -5.82 13.43 11.14
N LYS A 295 -6.58 12.52 10.53
CA LYS A 295 -6.13 11.70 9.40
C LYS A 295 -5.78 12.56 8.19
N ALA A 296 -6.57 13.59 7.89
CA ALA A 296 -6.28 14.51 6.79
C ALA A 296 -4.94 15.23 6.98
N VAL A 297 -4.59 15.65 8.21
CA VAL A 297 -3.29 16.24 8.52
C VAL A 297 -2.16 15.22 8.33
N TYR A 298 -2.35 13.99 8.80
CA TYR A 298 -1.37 12.91 8.63
C TYR A 298 -1.16 12.57 7.14
N ASP A 299 -2.25 12.44 6.37
CA ASP A 299 -2.19 12.13 4.93
C ASP A 299 -1.53 13.25 4.15
N TRP A 300 -1.78 14.51 4.53
CA TRP A 300 -1.06 15.64 3.99
C TRP A 300 0.45 15.52 4.23
N ALA A 301 0.87 15.17 5.44
CA ALA A 301 2.28 15.02 5.78
C ALA A 301 2.94 13.89 4.97
N VAL A 302 2.26 12.76 4.79
CA VAL A 302 2.71 11.64 3.96
C VAL A 302 2.84 12.07 2.49
N LEU A 303 1.84 12.78 1.96
CA LEU A 303 1.86 13.23 0.57
C LEU A 303 2.94 14.31 0.34
N ALA A 304 3.10 15.25 1.26
CA ALA A 304 4.15 16.25 1.22
C ALA A 304 5.55 15.60 1.26
N ASP A 305 5.71 14.53 2.03
CA ASP A 305 6.94 13.74 2.06
C ASP A 305 7.19 13.02 0.72
N ILE A 306 6.18 12.43 0.11
CA ILE A 306 6.28 11.76 -1.20
C ILE A 306 6.58 12.75 -2.32
N LEU A 307 5.85 13.87 -2.36
CA LEU A 307 5.97 14.87 -3.42
C LEU A 307 7.22 15.75 -3.27
N GLN A 308 7.69 15.99 -2.06
CA GLN A 308 8.77 16.94 -1.77
C GLN A 308 8.45 18.32 -2.35
N ASN A 309 9.31 18.78 -3.30
CA ASN A 309 9.14 20.05 -4.01
C ASN A 309 8.57 19.86 -5.42
N TYR A 310 8.15 18.64 -5.78
CA TYR A 310 7.66 18.31 -7.11
C TYR A 310 6.15 18.52 -7.22
N SER A 311 5.69 18.91 -8.39
CA SER A 311 4.27 19.17 -8.65
C SER A 311 3.44 17.89 -8.75
N SER A 312 4.08 16.76 -9.06
CA SER A 312 3.42 15.47 -9.22
C SER A 312 4.29 14.28 -8.78
N LEU A 313 3.64 13.18 -8.42
CA LEU A 313 4.33 11.92 -8.12
C LEU A 313 5.18 11.45 -9.30
N SER A 314 4.70 11.64 -10.53
CA SER A 314 5.43 11.25 -11.74
C SER A 314 6.73 12.04 -11.87
N GLU A 315 6.69 13.33 -11.64
CA GLU A 315 7.86 14.20 -11.64
C GLU A 315 8.87 13.80 -10.55
N ALA A 316 8.40 13.57 -9.32
CA ALA A 316 9.25 13.13 -8.21
C ALA A 316 9.95 11.79 -8.53
N LYS A 317 9.23 10.82 -9.10
CA LYS A 317 9.79 9.51 -9.47
C LYS A 317 10.77 9.61 -10.65
N VAL A 318 10.53 10.48 -11.62
CA VAL A 318 11.48 10.76 -12.71
C VAL A 318 12.76 11.38 -12.17
N ALA A 319 12.66 12.38 -11.30
CA ALA A 319 13.83 13.01 -10.69
C ALA A 319 14.66 11.99 -9.86
N LEU A 320 14.00 11.12 -9.12
CA LEU A 320 14.65 10.03 -8.38
C LEU A 320 15.36 9.06 -9.33
N TYR A 321 14.72 8.65 -10.43
CA TYR A 321 15.33 7.78 -11.44
C TYR A 321 16.59 8.40 -12.04
N GLU A 322 16.54 9.68 -12.45
CA GLU A 322 17.70 10.37 -13.03
C GLU A 322 18.82 10.54 -12.01
N LYS A 323 18.49 10.79 -10.74
CA LYS A 323 19.48 10.81 -9.65
C LYS A 323 20.17 9.45 -9.52
N HIS A 324 19.41 8.37 -9.42
CA HIS A 324 19.97 7.00 -9.31
C HIS A 324 20.82 6.63 -10.52
N LYS A 325 20.38 7.01 -11.71
CA LYS A 325 21.15 6.78 -12.95
C LYS A 325 22.50 7.50 -12.92
N LYS A 326 22.52 8.73 -12.40
CA LYS A 326 23.75 9.50 -12.20
C LYS A 326 24.62 8.86 -11.14
N ASP A 327 24.07 8.54 -9.96
CA ASP A 327 24.79 7.92 -8.85
C ASP A 327 25.39 6.56 -9.26
N LEU A 328 24.66 5.76 -10.03
CA LEU A 328 25.17 4.50 -10.59
C LEU A 328 26.32 4.72 -11.59
N LYS A 329 26.24 5.78 -12.40
CA LYS A 329 27.33 6.14 -13.33
C LYS A 329 28.58 6.55 -12.56
N ASP A 330 28.41 7.37 -11.52
CA ASP A 330 29.51 7.84 -10.67
C ASP A 330 30.12 6.67 -9.87
N LEU A 331 29.29 5.78 -9.31
CA LEU A 331 29.74 4.56 -8.67
C LEU A 331 30.53 3.66 -9.63
N LYS A 332 30.04 3.42 -10.84
CA LYS A 332 30.76 2.65 -11.86
C LYS A 332 32.10 3.25 -12.23
N LYS A 333 32.18 4.58 -12.26
CA LYS A 333 33.44 5.29 -12.50
C LYS A 333 34.40 5.07 -11.35
N LEU A 334 33.95 5.28 -10.11
CA LEU A 334 34.76 5.09 -8.90
C LEU A 334 35.30 3.67 -8.77
N VAL A 335 34.45 2.66 -9.05
CA VAL A 335 34.85 1.25 -9.01
C VAL A 335 35.87 0.93 -10.09
N ARG A 336 35.79 1.50 -11.30
CA ARG A 336 36.79 1.33 -12.36
C ARG A 336 38.15 1.94 -12.01
N GLU A 337 38.14 3.03 -11.27
CA GLU A 337 39.36 3.75 -10.87
C GLU A 337 40.08 3.08 -9.70
N ASN A 338 39.34 2.36 -8.83
CA ASN A 338 39.87 1.85 -7.56
C ASN A 338 39.93 0.32 -7.47
N LEU A 339 39.22 -0.40 -8.32
CA LEU A 339 39.16 -1.87 -8.31
C LEU A 339 39.71 -2.49 -9.60
N SER A 340 40.09 -3.74 -9.53
CA SER A 340 40.54 -4.49 -10.70
C SER A 340 39.40 -4.72 -11.70
N ARG A 341 39.80 -5.02 -12.95
CA ARG A 341 38.83 -5.34 -14.02
C ARG A 341 37.95 -6.56 -13.67
N GLU A 342 38.53 -7.53 -12.97
CA GLU A 342 37.81 -8.74 -12.56
C GLU A 342 36.75 -8.41 -11.49
N GLU A 343 37.09 -7.60 -10.51
CA GLU A 343 36.15 -7.13 -9.48
C GLU A 343 35.03 -6.26 -10.09
N TYR A 344 35.39 -5.37 -11.03
CA TYR A 344 34.36 -4.60 -11.76
C TYR A 344 33.41 -5.53 -12.54
N GLN A 345 33.94 -6.56 -13.22
CA GLN A 345 33.12 -7.52 -13.95
C GLN A 345 32.21 -8.33 -13.01
N ARG A 346 32.72 -8.71 -11.84
CA ARG A 346 31.88 -9.39 -10.80
C ARG A 346 30.74 -8.53 -10.30
N LEU A 347 30.94 -7.22 -10.17
CA LEU A 347 29.90 -6.30 -9.69
C LEU A 347 28.89 -5.89 -10.77
N PHE A 348 29.34 -5.68 -12.01
CA PHE A 348 28.53 -5.02 -13.05
C PHE A 348 28.43 -5.81 -14.38
N ALA A 349 28.95 -7.02 -14.47
CA ALA A 349 28.92 -7.78 -15.73
C ALA A 349 27.50 -8.24 -16.08
N LYS A 350 27.13 -8.06 -17.36
CA LYS A 350 25.82 -8.48 -17.88
C LYS A 350 25.66 -9.99 -18.05
N LYS A 351 26.74 -10.77 -18.00
CA LYS A 351 26.72 -12.20 -18.32
C LYS A 351 26.43 -13.10 -17.12
N ASP A 352 26.57 -12.59 -15.90
CA ASP A 352 26.30 -13.35 -14.67
C ASP A 352 25.05 -12.79 -14.02
N GLU A 353 24.00 -13.60 -13.92
CA GLU A 353 22.74 -13.21 -13.27
C GLU A 353 22.96 -12.76 -11.81
N LYS A 354 23.93 -13.34 -11.12
CA LYS A 354 24.30 -12.94 -9.75
C LYS A 354 24.92 -11.54 -9.70
N ALA A 355 25.77 -11.19 -10.66
CA ALA A 355 26.36 -9.85 -10.73
C ALA A 355 25.31 -8.77 -11.03
N ASN A 356 24.33 -9.07 -11.90
CA ASN A 356 23.21 -8.19 -12.14
C ASN A 356 22.31 -8.05 -10.91
N TYR A 357 22.17 -9.11 -10.11
CA TYR A 357 21.43 -9.08 -8.85
C TYR A 357 22.12 -8.19 -7.82
N TYR A 358 23.44 -8.25 -7.68
CA TYR A 358 24.18 -7.35 -6.77
C TYR A 358 24.13 -5.89 -7.21
N ALA A 359 24.25 -5.61 -8.50
CA ALA A 359 24.09 -4.25 -9.03
C ALA A 359 22.67 -3.72 -8.81
N TYR A 360 21.67 -4.59 -8.93
CA TYR A 360 20.27 -4.30 -8.64
C TYR A 360 20.04 -4.03 -7.15
N ILE A 361 20.59 -4.86 -6.25
CA ILE A 361 20.52 -4.62 -4.80
C ILE A 361 21.23 -3.33 -4.40
N LEU A 362 22.41 -3.05 -4.93
CA LEU A 362 23.12 -1.80 -4.66
C LEU A 362 22.33 -0.58 -5.15
N SER A 363 21.61 -0.70 -6.26
CA SER A 363 20.68 0.34 -6.69
C SER A 363 19.43 0.41 -5.81
N LEU A 364 18.95 -0.73 -5.29
CA LEU A 364 17.79 -0.84 -4.40
C LEU A 364 18.09 -0.35 -2.97
N ILE A 365 19.32 -0.43 -2.47
CA ILE A 365 19.68 0.12 -1.16
C ILE A 365 19.39 1.62 -1.11
N HIS A 366 19.47 2.31 -2.24
CA HIS A 366 19.04 3.72 -2.35
C HIS A 366 17.54 3.89 -2.65
N ILE A 367 16.86 2.81 -3.06
CA ILE A 367 15.43 2.81 -3.37
C ILE A 367 14.59 2.40 -2.15
N SER A 368 15.14 1.56 -1.29
CA SER A 368 14.45 1.06 -0.09
C SER A 368 14.47 2.05 1.07
N GLU A 369 14.16 3.31 0.81
CA GLU A 369 13.61 4.14 1.88
C GLU A 369 12.22 3.59 2.27
N PRO A 370 11.85 3.65 3.56
CA PRO A 370 10.61 3.02 4.08
C PRO A 370 9.30 3.47 3.41
N HIS A 371 9.38 4.41 2.49
CA HIS A 371 8.25 4.99 1.76
C HIS A 371 7.83 4.20 0.50
N GLU A 372 8.63 3.21 0.04
CA GLU A 372 8.22 2.38 -1.10
C GLU A 372 7.11 1.39 -0.76
N THR A 373 6.93 1.03 0.50
CA THR A 373 5.77 0.26 0.93
C THR A 373 4.46 1.03 0.75
N LEU A 374 4.50 2.36 0.81
CA LEU A 374 3.36 3.24 0.50
C LEU A 374 3.18 3.49 -1.00
N ALA A 375 4.22 3.38 -1.82
CA ALA A 375 4.11 3.49 -3.29
C ALA A 375 3.54 2.20 -3.94
N ASN A 376 3.44 1.11 -3.20
CA ASN A 376 2.71 -0.10 -3.57
C ASN A 376 1.25 -0.08 -3.10
N LEU A 377 0.85 0.95 -2.42
CA LEU A 377 -0.52 1.35 -2.20
C LEU A 377 -0.97 2.23 -3.39
#